data_2cad37a608254daf4bcdadd9ae6b1134
#
_entry.id   2cad37a608254daf4bcdadd9ae6b1134
#
_cell.length_a   1.000
_cell.length_b   1.000
_cell.length_c   1.000
_cell.angle_alpha   90.00
_cell.angle_beta   90.00
_cell.angle_gamma   90.00
#
_symmetry.space_group_name_H-M   'P 1'
#
loop_
_entity.id
_entity.type
_entity.pdbx_description
1 polymer ?
#
loop_
_entity_poly.entity_id
_entity_poly.type
_entity_poly.pdbx_seq_one_letter_code
_entity_poly.pdbx_strand_id
1 'polypeptide(L)'
;MSEFILAIDPGTEKSGVIMFDRENKVEPIWHQSVMDNGDLIEYILTYGDQIEHLAIEQIRSYGMAIGATTLDTVEWSGRFIQCFIYATHNDDNILRIPRLEIKVHLCGVARAKDANIRQALIDRLGPPGTKKDPGPTYGISSHMWSALAVAVT
;
A
#
# COMPACT_ATOMS: atom_id res chain seq x y z
N MET A 1 -5.60 -14.05 -16.17
CA MET A 1 -4.27 -13.51 -15.81
C MET A 1 -4.38 -12.75 -14.50
N SER A 2 -3.38 -12.88 -13.66
CA SER A 2 -3.38 -12.14 -12.39
C SER A 2 -3.19 -10.64 -12.65
N GLU A 3 -4.03 -9.82 -12.03
CA GLU A 3 -3.92 -8.36 -12.04
C GLU A 3 -3.25 -7.90 -10.75
N PHE A 4 -1.93 -7.71 -10.79
CA PHE A 4 -1.18 -7.32 -9.62
C PHE A 4 -1.20 -5.80 -9.41
N ILE A 5 -1.54 -5.42 -8.18
CA ILE A 5 -1.37 -4.06 -7.67
C ILE A 5 -0.21 -4.07 -6.68
N LEU A 6 0.79 -3.22 -6.91
CA LEU A 6 1.78 -2.90 -5.89
C LEU A 6 1.28 -1.73 -5.07
N ALA A 7 0.96 -1.98 -3.80
CA ALA A 7 0.51 -0.95 -2.88
C ALA A 7 1.62 -0.56 -1.91
N ILE A 8 1.82 0.74 -1.73
CA ILE A 8 2.89 1.31 -0.90
C ILE A 8 2.32 2.30 0.12
N ASP A 9 2.68 2.10 1.39
CA ASP A 9 2.62 3.11 2.44
C ASP A 9 4.02 3.71 2.61
N PRO A 10 4.30 4.90 2.05
CA PRO A 10 5.65 5.47 2.05
C PRO A 10 6.11 5.91 3.44
N GLY A 11 7.39 5.70 3.72
CA GLY A 11 8.06 6.20 4.90
C GLY A 11 9.39 6.90 4.56
N THR A 12 10.08 7.42 5.57
CA THR A 12 11.33 8.16 5.39
C THR A 12 12.52 7.25 5.10
N GLU A 13 12.53 6.04 5.62
CA GLU A 13 13.61 5.06 5.45
C GLU A 13 13.07 3.71 4.98
N LYS A 14 11.93 3.30 5.52
CA LYS A 14 11.24 2.05 5.21
C LYS A 14 9.80 2.34 4.81
N SER A 15 9.27 1.51 3.93
CA SER A 15 7.89 1.61 3.46
C SER A 15 7.16 0.28 3.62
N GLY A 16 5.86 0.35 3.93
CA GLY A 16 4.98 -0.82 3.90
C GLY A 16 4.65 -1.18 2.46
N VAL A 17 4.69 -2.47 2.13
CA VAL A 17 4.52 -2.98 0.78
C VAL A 17 3.58 -4.16 0.78
N ILE A 18 2.60 -4.12 -0.11
CA ILE A 18 1.70 -5.24 -0.41
C ILE A 18 1.67 -5.45 -1.92
N MET A 19 1.90 -6.68 -2.35
CA MET A 19 1.54 -7.12 -3.70
C MET A 19 0.20 -7.81 -3.64
N PHE A 20 -0.80 -7.22 -4.28
CA PHE A 20 -2.20 -7.63 -4.21
C PHE A 20 -2.69 -8.12 -5.57
N ASP A 21 -3.25 -9.33 -5.60
CA ASP A 21 -3.89 -9.90 -6.79
C ASP A 21 -5.40 -9.65 -6.75
N ARG A 22 -5.90 -8.78 -7.59
CA ARG A 22 -7.32 -8.40 -7.65
C ARG A 22 -8.23 -9.55 -8.08
N GLU A 23 -7.73 -10.48 -8.86
CA GLU A 23 -8.50 -11.59 -9.38
C GLU A 23 -8.58 -12.74 -8.40
N ASN A 24 -7.60 -12.92 -7.54
CA ASN A 24 -7.58 -13.98 -6.55
C ASN A 24 -8.43 -13.61 -5.34
N LYS A 25 -9.66 -14.12 -5.29
CA LYS A 25 -10.61 -13.82 -4.19
C LYS A 25 -10.34 -14.62 -2.92
N VAL A 26 -9.54 -15.66 -2.99
CA VAL A 26 -9.25 -16.55 -1.85
C VAL A 26 -7.97 -16.11 -1.13
N GLU A 27 -6.92 -15.88 -1.86
CA GLU A 27 -5.60 -15.47 -1.34
C GLU A 27 -5.08 -14.27 -2.14
N PRO A 28 -5.66 -13.06 -1.92
CA PRO A 28 -5.31 -11.90 -2.72
C PRO A 28 -3.95 -11.31 -2.40
N ILE A 29 -3.38 -11.58 -1.20
CA ILE A 29 -2.09 -11.04 -0.79
C ILE A 29 -0.98 -11.99 -1.23
N TRP A 30 -0.31 -11.66 -2.32
CA TRP A 30 0.78 -12.46 -2.87
C TRP A 30 2.10 -12.19 -2.14
N HIS A 31 2.37 -10.95 -1.72
CA HIS A 31 3.56 -10.56 -0.98
C HIS A 31 3.25 -9.45 0.00
N GLN A 32 3.91 -9.48 1.15
CA GLN A 32 3.79 -8.46 2.19
C GLN A 32 5.13 -8.26 2.89
N SER A 33 5.52 -7.01 3.07
CA SER A 33 6.74 -6.69 3.83
C SER A 33 6.80 -5.22 4.23
N VAL A 34 7.76 -4.92 5.11
CA VAL A 34 8.29 -3.58 5.31
C VAL A 34 9.70 -3.59 4.72
N MET A 35 9.92 -2.82 3.68
CA MET A 35 11.20 -2.78 2.96
C MET A 35 11.93 -1.47 3.22
N ASP A 36 13.27 -1.54 3.23
CA ASP A 36 14.09 -0.33 3.05
C ASP A 36 13.75 0.33 1.71
N ASN A 37 13.71 1.64 1.67
CA ASN A 37 13.28 2.38 0.47
C ASN A 37 14.17 2.11 -0.74
N GLY A 38 15.48 1.91 -0.54
CA GLY A 38 16.40 1.49 -1.60
C GLY A 38 16.06 0.10 -2.17
N ASP A 39 15.75 -0.86 -1.30
CA ASP A 39 15.35 -2.21 -1.70
C ASP A 39 14.01 -2.19 -2.44
N LEU A 40 13.09 -1.32 -2.02
CA LEU A 40 11.81 -1.15 -2.72
C LEU A 40 11.99 -0.60 -4.14
N ILE A 41 12.93 0.33 -4.35
CA ILE A 41 13.28 0.80 -5.69
C ILE A 41 13.78 -0.36 -6.56
N GLU A 42 14.69 -1.18 -6.06
CA GLU A 42 15.17 -2.37 -6.78
C GLU A 42 14.04 -3.35 -7.08
N TYR A 43 13.13 -3.54 -6.14
CA TYR A 43 11.95 -4.38 -6.33
C TYR A 43 11.05 -3.86 -7.45
N ILE A 44 10.75 -2.56 -7.48
CA ILE A 44 9.96 -1.93 -8.54
C ILE A 44 10.63 -2.09 -9.91
N LEU A 45 11.95 -1.86 -9.99
CA LEU A 45 12.70 -2.00 -11.24
C LEU A 45 12.76 -3.45 -11.73
N THR A 46 12.79 -4.41 -10.80
CA THR A 46 12.88 -5.84 -11.15
C THR A 46 11.53 -6.42 -11.58
N TYR A 47 10.45 -6.06 -10.90
CA TYR A 47 9.13 -6.66 -11.09
C TYR A 47 8.09 -5.73 -11.71
N GLY A 48 8.45 -4.50 -12.04
CA GLY A 48 7.52 -3.48 -12.53
C GLY A 48 6.71 -3.91 -13.76
N ASP A 49 7.31 -4.65 -14.67
CA ASP A 49 6.66 -5.18 -15.88
C ASP A 49 5.54 -6.21 -15.59
N GLN A 50 5.51 -6.77 -14.39
CA GLN A 50 4.48 -7.71 -13.93
C GLN A 50 3.38 -7.02 -13.11
N ILE A 51 3.55 -5.74 -12.79
CA ILE A 51 2.64 -4.95 -11.99
C ILE A 51 1.74 -4.14 -12.91
N GLU A 52 0.44 -4.33 -12.80
CA GLU A 52 -0.52 -3.58 -13.60
C GLU A 52 -0.71 -2.17 -13.06
N HIS A 53 -0.85 -2.02 -11.74
CA HIS A 53 -1.07 -0.73 -11.10
C HIS A 53 -0.12 -0.52 -9.92
N LEU A 54 0.39 0.70 -9.80
CA LEU A 54 0.99 1.20 -8.58
C LEU A 54 -0.05 1.99 -7.80
N ALA A 55 -0.38 1.55 -6.59
CA ALA A 55 -1.23 2.30 -5.66
C ALA A 55 -0.39 2.82 -4.51
N ILE A 56 -0.41 4.12 -4.27
CA ILE A 56 0.43 4.75 -3.25
C ILE A 56 -0.39 5.73 -2.42
N GLU A 57 -0.20 5.69 -1.10
CA GLU A 57 -0.83 6.67 -0.22
C GLU A 57 -0.30 8.07 -0.53
N GLN A 58 -1.21 8.98 -0.85
CA GLN A 58 -0.86 10.37 -1.15
C GLN A 58 -0.90 11.21 0.12
N ILE A 59 0.22 11.84 0.44
CA ILE A 59 0.31 12.78 1.55
C ILE A 59 -0.23 14.15 1.10
N ARG A 60 -1.16 14.70 1.89
CA ARG A 60 -1.74 16.03 1.68
C ARG A 60 -1.69 16.84 2.97
N SER A 61 -1.46 18.14 2.86
CA SER A 61 -1.32 19.01 4.03
C SER A 61 -2.65 19.46 4.65
N TYR A 62 -3.72 19.47 3.91
CA TYR A 62 -5.03 20.00 4.34
C TYR A 62 -4.95 21.38 5.04
N GLY A 63 -3.99 22.22 4.64
CA GLY A 63 -3.77 23.55 5.23
C GLY A 63 -2.98 23.56 6.54
N MET A 64 -2.49 22.42 7.01
CA MET A 64 -1.64 22.32 8.20
C MET A 64 -0.15 22.41 7.81
N ALA A 65 0.69 22.85 8.76
CA ALA A 65 2.14 22.86 8.58
C ALA A 65 2.68 21.44 8.34
N ILE A 66 3.62 21.31 7.43
CA ILE A 66 4.28 20.07 7.06
C ILE A 66 5.67 20.02 7.67
N GLY A 67 5.99 18.96 8.42
CA GLY A 67 7.31 18.75 9.00
C GLY A 67 8.33 18.15 8.02
N ALA A 68 9.60 18.19 8.39
CA ALA A 68 10.71 17.68 7.57
C ALA A 68 10.54 16.20 7.21
N THR A 69 10.16 15.35 8.16
CA THR A 69 9.92 13.92 7.91
C THR A 69 8.82 13.65 6.88
N THR A 70 7.79 14.48 6.84
CA THR A 70 6.74 14.41 5.83
C THR A 70 7.28 14.78 4.45
N LEU A 71 8.12 15.78 4.36
CA LEU A 71 8.76 16.19 3.10
C LEU A 71 9.68 15.08 2.57
N ASP A 72 10.46 14.44 3.43
CA ASP A 72 11.30 13.31 3.07
C ASP A 72 10.46 12.14 2.53
N THR A 73 9.34 11.86 3.16
CA THR A 73 8.40 10.81 2.71
C THR A 73 7.80 11.13 1.34
N VAL A 74 7.43 12.39 1.09
CA VAL A 74 6.93 12.86 -0.22
C VAL A 74 7.98 12.70 -1.31
N GLU A 75 9.24 13.02 -0.99
CA GLU A 75 10.36 12.81 -1.93
C GLU A 75 10.51 11.34 -2.30
N TRP A 76 10.48 10.43 -1.35
CA TRP A 76 10.51 8.99 -1.61
C TRP A 76 9.31 8.52 -2.45
N SER A 77 8.11 9.02 -2.17
CA SER A 77 6.92 8.72 -2.96
C SER A 77 7.11 9.07 -4.43
N GLY A 78 7.66 10.24 -4.71
CA GLY A 78 8.00 10.67 -6.08
C GLY A 78 9.03 9.75 -6.75
N ARG A 79 10.04 9.30 -6.02
CA ARG A 79 11.06 8.37 -6.52
C ARG A 79 10.47 6.99 -6.86
N PHE A 80 9.59 6.44 -6.02
CA PHE A 80 8.89 5.19 -6.30
C PHE A 80 8.03 5.29 -7.57
N ILE A 81 7.27 6.37 -7.69
CA ILE A 81 6.43 6.64 -8.86
C ILE A 81 7.30 6.73 -10.12
N GLN A 82 8.40 7.48 -10.09
CA GLN A 82 9.29 7.62 -11.24
C GLN A 82 9.94 6.30 -11.64
N CYS A 83 10.36 5.48 -10.67
CA CYS A 83 10.90 4.16 -10.95
C CYS A 83 9.86 3.24 -11.61
N PHE A 84 8.62 3.30 -11.17
CA PHE A 84 7.53 2.54 -11.78
C PHE A 84 7.26 2.99 -13.23
N ILE A 85 7.20 4.29 -13.48
CA ILE A 85 7.06 4.84 -14.84
C ILE A 85 8.24 4.37 -15.73
N TYR A 86 9.44 4.42 -15.20
CA TYR A 86 10.63 3.96 -15.93
C TYR A 86 10.56 2.48 -16.29
N ALA A 87 10.14 1.63 -15.34
CA ALA A 87 10.06 0.19 -15.54
C ALA A 87 8.94 -0.23 -16.51
N THR A 88 7.82 0.51 -16.51
CA THR A 88 6.61 0.15 -17.28
C THR A 88 6.42 0.99 -18.53
N HIS A 89 7.12 2.10 -18.67
CA HIS A 89 6.90 3.14 -19.69
C HIS A 89 5.45 3.66 -19.72
N ASN A 90 4.77 3.61 -18.58
CA ASN A 90 3.37 3.99 -18.46
C ASN A 90 3.14 4.76 -17.15
N ASP A 91 2.49 5.93 -17.24
CA ASP A 91 2.11 6.77 -16.11
C ASP A 91 0.59 6.75 -15.81
N ASP A 92 -0.21 6.11 -16.66
CA ASP A 92 -1.66 6.04 -16.50
C ASP A 92 -2.09 5.10 -15.37
N ASN A 93 -1.25 4.12 -15.02
CA ASN A 93 -1.56 3.08 -14.06
C ASN A 93 -1.07 3.40 -12.63
N ILE A 94 -1.02 4.69 -12.29
CA ILE A 94 -0.60 5.14 -10.96
C ILE A 94 -1.80 5.73 -10.22
N LEU A 95 -2.13 5.12 -9.10
CA LEU A 95 -3.23 5.50 -8.23
C LEU A 95 -2.68 6.18 -6.97
N ARG A 96 -2.88 7.48 -6.86
CA ARG A 96 -2.51 8.26 -5.68
C ARG A 96 -3.74 8.41 -4.80
N ILE A 97 -3.73 7.78 -3.63
CA ILE A 97 -4.92 7.68 -2.77
C ILE A 97 -4.67 8.40 -1.45
N PRO A 98 -5.34 9.55 -1.22
CA PRO A 98 -5.23 10.24 0.06
C PRO A 98 -5.80 9.41 1.21
N ARG A 99 -5.18 9.53 2.39
CA ARG A 99 -5.64 8.79 3.58
C ARG A 99 -7.11 9.03 3.91
N LEU A 100 -7.62 10.22 3.65
CA LEU A 100 -9.04 10.54 3.85
C LEU A 100 -9.95 9.65 2.99
N GLU A 101 -9.59 9.41 1.73
CA GLU A 101 -10.33 8.52 0.85
C GLU A 101 -10.29 7.07 1.34
N ILE A 102 -9.15 6.60 1.84
CA ILE A 102 -9.01 5.27 2.43
C ILE A 102 -9.99 5.10 3.60
N LYS A 103 -10.02 6.06 4.51
CA LYS A 103 -10.91 6.06 5.68
C LYS A 103 -12.38 6.04 5.28
N VAL A 104 -12.78 6.88 4.35
CA VAL A 104 -14.17 6.95 3.87
C VAL A 104 -14.56 5.68 3.13
N HIS A 105 -13.68 5.16 2.28
CA HIS A 105 -13.96 3.94 1.52
C HIS A 105 -14.11 2.71 2.41
N LEU A 106 -13.20 2.51 3.36
CA LEU A 106 -13.18 1.31 4.21
C LEU A 106 -14.12 1.40 5.41
N CYS A 107 -14.26 2.57 6.02
CA CYS A 107 -14.98 2.76 7.28
C CYS A 107 -16.23 3.64 7.14
N GLY A 108 -16.44 4.29 6.00
CA GLY A 108 -17.58 5.17 5.74
C GLY A 108 -17.48 6.55 6.39
N VAL A 109 -16.44 6.83 7.19
CA VAL A 109 -16.28 8.09 7.93
C VAL A 109 -14.84 8.58 7.91
N ALA A 110 -14.66 9.89 7.73
CA ALA A 110 -13.34 10.54 7.68
C ALA A 110 -12.59 10.50 9.03
N ARG A 111 -13.30 10.35 10.14
CA ARG A 111 -12.73 10.30 11.50
C ARG A 111 -12.26 8.90 11.93
N ALA A 112 -12.32 7.91 11.06
CA ALA A 112 -11.87 6.57 11.36
C ALA A 112 -10.41 6.56 11.84
N LYS A 113 -10.12 5.71 12.81
CA LYS A 113 -8.77 5.48 13.34
C LYS A 113 -8.15 4.26 12.68
N ASP A 114 -6.86 4.07 12.85
CA ASP A 114 -6.11 2.93 12.30
C ASP A 114 -6.71 1.59 12.74
N ALA A 115 -7.17 1.48 13.97
CA ALA A 115 -7.86 0.30 14.47
C ALA A 115 -9.17 -0.01 13.71
N ASN A 116 -9.90 1.02 13.29
CA ASN A 116 -11.12 0.87 12.49
C ASN A 116 -10.78 0.39 11.07
N ILE A 117 -9.72 0.94 10.46
CA ILE A 117 -9.23 0.52 9.13
C ILE A 117 -8.81 -0.96 9.18
N ARG A 118 -8.01 -1.33 10.18
CA ARG A 118 -7.58 -2.71 10.39
C ARG A 118 -8.77 -3.67 10.52
N GLN A 119 -9.75 -3.33 11.34
CA GLN A 119 -10.94 -4.15 11.52
C GLN A 119 -11.75 -4.28 10.22
N ALA A 120 -11.91 -3.20 9.46
CA ALA A 120 -12.59 -3.22 8.18
C ALA A 120 -11.87 -4.15 7.17
N LEU A 121 -10.55 -4.17 7.16
CA LEU A 121 -9.76 -5.07 6.33
C LEU A 121 -9.91 -6.53 6.75
N ILE A 122 -9.91 -6.82 8.05
CA ILE A 122 -10.15 -8.16 8.58
C ILE A 122 -11.56 -8.64 8.22
N ASP A 123 -12.57 -7.79 8.36
CA ASP A 123 -13.95 -8.12 8.01
C ASP A 123 -14.11 -8.41 6.51
N ARG A 124 -13.35 -7.72 5.67
CA ARG A 124 -13.41 -7.89 4.21
C ARG A 124 -12.61 -9.09 3.70
N LEU A 125 -11.40 -9.30 4.21
CA LEU A 125 -10.46 -10.30 3.71
C LEU A 125 -10.42 -11.57 4.54
N GLY A 126 -10.71 -11.48 5.82
CA GLY A 126 -10.68 -12.58 6.78
C GLY A 126 -9.69 -12.35 7.93
N PRO A 127 -9.86 -13.09 9.02
CA PRO A 127 -9.03 -12.95 10.22
C PRO A 127 -7.59 -13.44 10.01
N PRO A 128 -6.62 -12.98 10.82
CA PRO A 128 -5.24 -13.44 10.71
C PRO A 128 -5.04 -14.92 11.05
N GLY A 129 -5.94 -15.52 11.84
CA GLY A 129 -5.79 -16.90 12.27
C GLY A 129 -4.61 -17.09 13.21
N THR A 130 -3.99 -18.27 13.14
CA THR A 130 -2.85 -18.67 13.98
C THR A 130 -1.69 -19.18 13.14
N LYS A 131 -0.51 -19.34 13.76
CA LYS A 131 0.66 -19.94 13.07
C LYS A 131 0.39 -21.34 12.50
N LYS A 132 -0.47 -22.11 13.18
CA LYS A 132 -0.84 -23.48 12.75
C LYS A 132 -1.89 -23.47 11.65
N ASP A 133 -2.77 -22.46 11.66
CA ASP A 133 -3.85 -22.28 10.69
C ASP A 133 -3.92 -20.79 10.32
N PRO A 134 -3.02 -20.34 9.43
CA PRO A 134 -2.94 -18.94 9.06
C PRO A 134 -4.15 -18.52 8.21
N GLY A 135 -4.74 -17.38 8.57
CA GLY A 135 -5.80 -16.75 7.81
C GLY A 135 -5.27 -15.77 6.75
N PRO A 136 -6.16 -15.15 5.96
CA PRO A 136 -5.79 -14.25 4.86
C PRO A 136 -4.94 -13.04 5.27
N THR A 137 -5.10 -12.57 6.50
CA THR A 137 -4.35 -11.42 7.03
C THR A 137 -3.25 -11.82 8.02
N TYR A 138 -2.86 -13.09 8.04
CA TYR A 138 -1.79 -13.56 8.90
C TYR A 138 -0.45 -12.88 8.56
N GLY A 139 0.29 -12.46 9.60
CA GLY A 139 1.60 -11.82 9.43
C GLY A 139 1.57 -10.34 9.05
N ILE A 140 0.41 -9.75 8.81
CA ILE A 140 0.27 -8.32 8.57
C ILE A 140 0.52 -7.54 9.86
N SER A 141 1.46 -6.61 9.83
CA SER A 141 1.80 -5.78 10.99
C SER A 141 2.22 -4.38 10.56
N SER A 142 2.18 -3.43 11.50
CA SER A 142 2.69 -2.07 11.32
C SER A 142 2.23 -1.42 10.00
N HIS A 143 3.16 -0.88 9.22
CA HIS A 143 2.92 -0.21 7.94
C HIS A 143 2.34 -1.11 6.85
N MET A 144 2.43 -2.43 6.99
CA MET A 144 1.78 -3.34 6.05
C MET A 144 0.25 -3.21 6.08
N TRP A 145 -0.37 -2.91 7.25
CA TRP A 145 -1.80 -2.62 7.33
C TRP A 145 -2.18 -1.40 6.50
N SER A 146 -1.36 -0.35 6.55
CA SER A 146 -1.59 0.86 5.76
C SER A 146 -1.45 0.58 4.26
N ALA A 147 -0.44 -0.17 3.84
CA ALA A 147 -0.28 -0.59 2.45
C ALA A 147 -1.44 -1.47 1.97
N LEU A 148 -1.92 -2.39 2.79
CA LEU A 148 -3.08 -3.22 2.48
C LEU A 148 -4.36 -2.38 2.32
N ALA A 149 -4.53 -1.37 3.16
CA ALA A 149 -5.64 -0.42 3.04
C ALA A 149 -5.61 0.33 1.70
N VAL A 150 -4.43 0.73 1.25
CA VAL A 150 -4.23 1.34 -0.09
C VAL A 150 -4.60 0.36 -1.20
N ALA A 151 -4.16 -0.89 -1.10
CA ALA A 151 -4.43 -1.93 -2.11
C ALA A 151 -5.92 -2.22 -2.28
N VAL A 152 -6.69 -2.19 -1.19
CA VAL A 152 -8.12 -2.53 -1.16
C VAL A 152 -9.01 -1.35 -1.55
N THR A 153 -8.54 -0.12 -1.36
CA THR A 153 -9.27 1.10 -1.72
C THR A 153 -9.28 1.34 -3.21
#